data_3b5031ed6b24f76437dec302507b0fb5
#
_entry.id   3b5031ed6b24f76437dec302507b0fb5
#
_cell.length_a   1.000
_cell.length_b   1.000
_cell.length_c   1.000
_cell.angle_alpha   90.00
_cell.angle_beta   90.00
_cell.angle_gamma   90.00
#
_symmetry.space_group_name_H-M   'P 1'
#
loop_
_entity.id
_entity.type
_entity.pdbx_description
1 polymer ?
#
loop_
_entity_poly.entity_id
_entity_poly.type
_entity_poly.pdbx_seq_one_letter_code
_entity_poly.pdbx_strand_id
1 'polypeptide(L)'
;MTINRRSFIQTAAAVTASLSAPMVMASGKPRVVVVGGGAGGATVARYIAKDSKGAIDVTLVEPSRTYYTCFFSNLYIGGFRDLGSIAHSYGKLASEYGINVVHDWAVDIDRGAKTVSLAGGATLNYDRLVLSPGIDFVDGAVDGWDLNAQNKMPH
;
A
#
# COMPACT_ATOMS: atom_id res chain seq x y z
N MET A 1 -50.28 35.54 -7.66
CA MET A 1 -49.13 34.98 -8.41
C MET A 1 -49.68 33.66 -9.04
N THR A 2 -50.08 33.70 -10.29
CA THR A 2 -50.70 32.56 -11.01
C THR A 2 -49.60 31.70 -11.62
N ILE A 3 -49.50 30.50 -11.10
CA ILE A 3 -48.54 29.48 -11.64
C ILE A 3 -49.09 28.96 -12.96
N ASN A 4 -48.40 29.25 -14.07
CA ASN A 4 -48.81 28.82 -15.39
C ASN A 4 -48.40 27.34 -15.61
N ARG A 5 -49.26 26.57 -16.30
CA ARG A 5 -49.02 25.12 -16.62
C ARG A 5 -47.66 24.86 -17.24
N ARG A 6 -47.15 25.80 -18.05
CA ARG A 6 -45.82 25.71 -18.66
C ARG A 6 -44.68 25.77 -17.64
N SER A 7 -44.78 26.63 -16.63
CA SER A 7 -43.78 26.70 -15.56
C SER A 7 -43.76 25.49 -14.66
N PHE A 8 -44.94 24.84 -14.44
CA PHE A 8 -45.02 23.62 -13.67
C PHE A 8 -44.34 22.40 -14.40
N ILE A 9 -44.54 22.32 -15.70
CA ILE A 9 -43.92 21.23 -16.52
C ILE A 9 -42.39 21.43 -16.59
N GLN A 10 -41.88 22.65 -16.71
CA GLN A 10 -40.44 22.92 -16.72
C GLN A 10 -39.78 22.66 -15.36
N THR A 11 -40.49 22.92 -14.26
CA THR A 11 -39.95 22.61 -12.91
C THR A 11 -39.98 21.12 -12.62
N ALA A 12 -41.03 20.38 -13.10
CA ALA A 12 -41.08 18.93 -12.96
C ALA A 12 -40.01 18.21 -13.79
N ALA A 13 -39.67 18.73 -15.01
CA ALA A 13 -38.62 18.15 -15.84
C ALA A 13 -37.21 18.35 -15.24
N ALA A 14 -36.97 19.47 -14.52
CA ALA A 14 -35.71 19.73 -13.86
C ALA A 14 -35.47 18.85 -12.63
N VAL A 15 -36.55 18.45 -11.92
CA VAL A 15 -36.46 17.60 -10.72
C VAL A 15 -36.25 16.13 -11.11
N THR A 16 -36.79 15.67 -12.24
CA THR A 16 -36.59 14.30 -12.70
C THR A 16 -35.21 14.04 -13.31
N ALA A 17 -34.53 15.08 -13.83
CA ALA A 17 -33.18 14.96 -14.36
C ALA A 17 -32.09 14.83 -13.26
N SER A 18 -32.38 15.24 -12.03
CA SER A 18 -31.45 15.14 -10.90
C SER A 18 -31.50 13.78 -10.16
N LEU A 19 -32.48 12.93 -10.47
CA LEU A 19 -32.64 11.62 -9.82
C LEU A 19 -32.04 10.45 -10.62
N SER A 20 -31.52 10.71 -11.81
CA SER A 20 -30.85 9.71 -12.65
C SER A 20 -29.37 10.01 -12.84
N ALA A 21 -28.69 10.40 -11.76
CA ALA A 21 -27.25 10.25 -11.73
C ALA A 21 -26.99 8.74 -11.88
N PRO A 22 -26.30 8.28 -12.94
CA PRO A 22 -25.95 6.87 -13.03
C PRO A 22 -25.15 6.56 -11.77
N MET A 23 -25.63 5.64 -10.94
CA MET A 23 -24.79 4.98 -9.97
C MET A 23 -23.71 4.31 -10.83
N VAL A 24 -22.57 4.96 -10.97
CA VAL A 24 -21.37 4.32 -11.47
C VAL A 24 -21.02 3.27 -10.43
N MET A 25 -21.59 2.08 -10.61
CA MET A 25 -21.08 0.88 -9.95
C MET A 25 -19.63 0.84 -10.39
N ALA A 26 -18.73 1.13 -9.48
CA ALA A 26 -17.31 0.91 -9.72
C ALA A 26 -17.14 -0.58 -10.02
N SER A 27 -17.19 -0.94 -11.30
CA SER A 27 -17.01 -2.31 -11.79
C SER A 27 -15.53 -2.71 -11.81
N GLY A 28 -14.78 -2.23 -10.83
CA GLY A 28 -13.39 -2.57 -10.61
C GLY A 28 -13.27 -3.68 -9.57
N LYS A 29 -12.22 -4.49 -9.70
CA LYS A 29 -11.85 -5.45 -8.66
C LYS A 29 -11.61 -4.72 -7.34
N PRO A 30 -11.93 -5.35 -6.18
CA PRO A 30 -11.55 -4.80 -4.89
C PRO A 30 -10.04 -4.53 -4.83
N ARG A 31 -9.65 -3.39 -4.29
CA ARG A 31 -8.26 -2.94 -4.21
C ARG A 31 -7.73 -3.15 -2.81
N VAL A 32 -6.65 -3.90 -2.69
CA VAL A 32 -5.92 -4.06 -1.44
C VAL A 32 -4.57 -3.37 -1.56
N VAL A 33 -4.32 -2.41 -0.68
CA VAL A 33 -3.00 -1.79 -0.53
C VAL A 33 -2.32 -2.40 0.70
N VAL A 34 -1.09 -2.86 0.52
CA VAL A 34 -0.22 -3.38 1.58
C VAL A 34 0.95 -2.42 1.71
N VAL A 35 1.12 -1.81 2.88
CA VAL A 35 2.24 -0.92 3.20
C VAL A 35 3.29 -1.70 3.99
N GLY A 36 4.49 -1.76 3.42
CA GLY A 36 5.63 -2.50 3.93
C GLY A 36 5.83 -3.84 3.25
N GLY A 37 7.01 -4.05 2.67
CA GLY A 37 7.38 -5.23 1.90
C GLY A 37 8.28 -6.22 2.64
N GLY A 38 8.38 -6.12 3.96
CA GLY A 38 9.09 -7.08 4.79
C GLY A 38 8.43 -8.47 4.82
N ALA A 39 8.89 -9.35 5.70
CA ALA A 39 8.39 -10.72 5.80
C ALA A 39 6.86 -10.81 5.93
N GLY A 40 6.25 -9.95 6.75
CA GLY A 40 4.81 -9.93 6.96
C GLY A 40 4.05 -9.42 5.73
N GLY A 41 4.34 -8.20 5.27
CA GLY A 41 3.59 -7.55 4.20
C GLY A 41 3.74 -8.24 2.85
N ALA A 42 4.96 -8.62 2.45
CA ALA A 42 5.17 -9.38 1.22
C ALA A 42 4.44 -10.74 1.23
N THR A 43 4.42 -11.42 2.39
CA THR A 43 3.70 -12.67 2.56
C THR A 43 2.20 -12.48 2.42
N VAL A 44 1.62 -11.48 3.10
CA VAL A 44 0.18 -11.17 3.02
C VAL A 44 -0.20 -10.79 1.59
N ALA A 45 0.57 -9.90 0.93
CA ALA A 45 0.31 -9.50 -0.45
C ALA A 45 0.29 -10.71 -1.38
N ARG A 46 1.29 -11.61 -1.26
CA ARG A 46 1.38 -12.84 -2.05
C ARG A 46 0.18 -13.75 -1.85
N TYR A 47 -0.24 -13.99 -0.61
CA TYR A 47 -1.36 -14.89 -0.35
C TYR A 47 -2.69 -14.30 -0.83
N ILE A 48 -2.94 -13.01 -0.62
CA ILE A 48 -4.14 -12.35 -1.15
C ILE A 48 -4.19 -12.48 -2.67
N ALA A 49 -3.09 -12.17 -3.38
CA ALA A 49 -3.04 -12.25 -4.83
C ALA A 49 -3.22 -13.70 -5.32
N LYS A 50 -2.52 -14.67 -4.72
CA LYS A 50 -2.59 -16.07 -5.06
C LYS A 50 -3.99 -16.66 -4.85
N ASP A 51 -4.56 -16.46 -3.66
CA ASP A 51 -5.81 -17.13 -3.27
C ASP A 51 -7.04 -16.47 -3.92
N SER A 52 -6.98 -15.16 -4.22
CA SER A 52 -8.01 -14.47 -4.99
C SER A 52 -8.04 -14.85 -6.47
N LYS A 53 -6.99 -15.52 -6.99
CA LYS A 53 -6.86 -15.91 -8.40
C LYS A 53 -7.11 -14.73 -9.36
N GLY A 54 -6.64 -13.55 -8.99
CA GLY A 54 -6.79 -12.33 -9.76
C GLY A 54 -8.13 -11.61 -9.60
N ALA A 55 -8.98 -12.02 -8.64
CA ALA A 55 -10.23 -11.31 -8.34
C ALA A 55 -10.01 -10.03 -7.50
N ILE A 56 -8.83 -9.84 -6.93
CA ILE A 56 -8.44 -8.68 -6.11
C ILE A 56 -7.20 -8.04 -6.74
N ASP A 57 -7.22 -6.72 -6.87
CA ASP A 57 -6.04 -5.93 -7.25
C ASP A 57 -5.20 -5.63 -6.02
N VAL A 58 -3.99 -6.16 -5.98
CA VAL A 58 -3.07 -6.01 -4.85
C VAL A 58 -1.95 -5.06 -5.22
N THR A 59 -1.76 -4.00 -4.43
CA THR A 59 -0.62 -3.09 -4.53
C THR A 59 0.22 -3.21 -3.26
N LEU A 60 1.53 -3.45 -3.44
CA LEU A 60 2.53 -3.45 -2.38
C LEU A 60 3.34 -2.16 -2.45
N VAL A 61 3.34 -1.37 -1.38
CA VAL A 61 4.14 -0.15 -1.23
C VAL A 61 5.35 -0.48 -0.36
N GLU A 62 6.54 -0.36 -0.95
CA GLU A 62 7.82 -0.64 -0.27
C GLU A 62 8.92 0.21 -0.89
N PRO A 63 9.57 1.11 -0.13
CA PRO A 63 10.60 2.00 -0.67
C PRO A 63 11.83 1.25 -1.17
N SER A 64 12.22 0.17 -0.49
CA SER A 64 13.42 -0.60 -0.85
C SER A 64 13.16 -1.51 -2.04
N ARG A 65 14.14 -1.64 -2.93
CA ARG A 65 14.06 -2.60 -4.07
C ARG A 65 14.48 -4.01 -3.68
N THR A 66 15.16 -4.13 -2.55
CA THR A 66 15.69 -5.40 -2.04
C THR A 66 15.37 -5.51 -0.56
N TYR A 67 14.74 -6.59 -0.18
CA TYR A 67 14.51 -6.96 1.20
C TYR A 67 15.63 -7.91 1.66
N TYR A 68 16.35 -7.52 2.69
CA TYR A 68 17.28 -8.40 3.38
C TYR A 68 16.58 -9.01 4.57
N THR A 69 16.37 -10.33 4.53
CA THR A 69 15.65 -10.99 5.61
C THR A 69 16.52 -11.15 6.84
N CYS A 70 15.92 -10.92 8.02
CA CYS A 70 16.57 -11.23 9.29
C CYS A 70 16.69 -12.75 9.53
N PHE A 71 15.89 -13.55 8.83
CA PHE A 71 15.99 -15.00 8.91
C PHE A 71 17.33 -15.47 8.34
N PHE A 72 18.08 -16.22 9.14
CA PHE A 72 19.44 -16.69 8.82
C PHE A 72 20.52 -15.60 8.72
N SER A 73 20.24 -14.35 9.12
CA SER A 73 21.24 -13.30 9.15
C SER A 73 22.43 -13.61 10.08
N ASN A 74 22.18 -14.37 11.16
CA ASN A 74 23.22 -14.89 12.03
C ASN A 74 24.24 -15.78 11.31
N LEU A 75 23.81 -16.53 10.27
CA LEU A 75 24.72 -17.33 9.46
C LEU A 75 25.56 -16.44 8.52
N TYR A 76 25.03 -15.32 8.05
CA TYR A 76 25.80 -14.32 7.34
C TYR A 76 26.85 -13.67 8.24
N ILE A 77 26.46 -13.22 9.44
CA ILE A 77 27.37 -12.63 10.44
C ILE A 77 28.47 -13.63 10.84
N GLY A 78 28.13 -14.90 10.96
CA GLY A 78 29.08 -15.98 11.27
C GLY A 78 29.95 -16.44 10.10
N GLY A 79 29.78 -15.87 8.91
CA GLY A 79 30.57 -16.23 7.72
C GLY A 79 30.15 -17.54 7.03
N PHE A 80 28.99 -18.11 7.39
CA PHE A 80 28.47 -19.36 6.80
C PHE A 80 27.60 -19.14 5.56
N ARG A 81 27.23 -17.88 5.28
CA ARG A 81 26.41 -17.49 4.12
C ARG A 81 26.85 -16.16 3.57
N ASP A 82 26.65 -15.97 2.26
CA ASP A 82 26.81 -14.68 1.60
C ASP A 82 25.58 -13.78 1.81
N LEU A 83 25.78 -12.47 1.85
CA LEU A 83 24.71 -11.46 1.96
C LEU A 83 23.64 -11.65 0.88
N GLY A 84 24.05 -11.99 -0.34
CA GLY A 84 23.13 -12.25 -1.45
C GLY A 84 22.16 -13.38 -1.20
N SER A 85 22.52 -14.35 -0.33
CA SER A 85 21.63 -15.49 -0.02
C SER A 85 20.43 -15.14 0.86
N ILE A 86 20.46 -13.96 1.51
CA ILE A 86 19.36 -13.44 2.33
C ILE A 86 18.69 -12.20 1.68
N ALA A 87 19.09 -11.86 0.45
CA ALA A 87 18.54 -10.76 -0.33
C ALA A 87 17.40 -11.24 -1.23
N HIS A 88 16.26 -10.59 -1.16
CA HIS A 88 15.07 -10.93 -1.94
C HIS A 88 14.55 -9.73 -2.69
N SER A 89 14.35 -9.85 -4.00
CA SER A 89 13.68 -8.84 -4.81
C SER A 89 12.17 -9.08 -4.86
N TYR A 90 11.42 -8.05 -5.21
CA TYR A 90 9.96 -8.12 -5.36
C TYR A 90 9.53 -8.56 -6.78
N GLY A 91 10.45 -8.82 -7.69
CA GLY A 91 10.16 -9.15 -9.08
C GLY A 91 9.22 -10.33 -9.24
N LYS A 92 9.40 -11.41 -8.44
CA LYS A 92 8.50 -12.56 -8.47
C LYS A 92 7.07 -12.24 -8.01
N LEU A 93 6.91 -11.32 -7.06
CA LEU A 93 5.58 -10.89 -6.63
C LEU A 93 4.83 -10.22 -7.78
N ALA A 94 5.52 -9.41 -8.58
CA ALA A 94 4.93 -8.78 -9.75
C ALA A 94 4.67 -9.79 -10.89
N SER A 95 5.67 -10.61 -11.27
CA SER A 95 5.58 -11.45 -12.46
C SER A 95 4.72 -12.72 -12.27
N GLU A 96 4.78 -13.35 -11.09
CA GLU A 96 4.05 -14.61 -10.84
C GLU A 96 2.65 -14.38 -10.25
N TYR A 97 2.47 -13.30 -9.47
CA TYR A 97 1.22 -13.06 -8.74
C TYR A 97 0.46 -11.81 -9.21
N GLY A 98 1.01 -11.04 -10.17
CA GLY A 98 0.37 -9.85 -10.70
C GLY A 98 0.25 -8.71 -9.68
N ILE A 99 1.09 -8.70 -8.64
CA ILE A 99 1.09 -7.66 -7.62
C ILE A 99 1.72 -6.39 -8.20
N ASN A 100 1.03 -5.26 -8.07
CA ASN A 100 1.60 -3.96 -8.39
C ASN A 100 2.56 -3.53 -7.29
N VAL A 101 3.88 -3.57 -7.55
CA VAL A 101 4.90 -3.16 -6.57
C VAL A 101 5.28 -1.70 -6.83
N VAL A 102 5.05 -0.86 -5.83
CA VAL A 102 5.35 0.57 -5.86
C VAL A 102 6.51 0.85 -4.91
N HIS A 103 7.67 1.25 -5.48
CA HIS A 103 8.84 1.60 -4.69
C HIS A 103 8.81 3.05 -4.27
N ASP A 104 8.05 3.33 -3.20
CA ASP A 104 7.88 4.65 -2.62
C ASP A 104 7.53 4.55 -1.13
N TRP A 105 7.64 5.67 -0.41
CA TRP A 105 7.22 5.78 0.99
C TRP A 105 5.74 6.12 1.08
N ALA A 106 5.00 5.40 1.93
CA ALA A 106 3.67 5.83 2.37
C ALA A 106 3.85 6.89 3.46
N VAL A 107 3.39 8.12 3.20
CA VAL A 107 3.61 9.27 4.08
C VAL A 107 2.35 9.71 4.82
N ASP A 108 1.17 9.37 4.30
CA ASP A 108 -0.10 9.68 4.94
C ASP A 108 -1.18 8.66 4.58
N ILE A 109 -2.15 8.48 5.48
CA ILE A 109 -3.28 7.57 5.31
C ILE A 109 -4.57 8.27 5.72
N ASP A 110 -5.40 8.60 4.74
CA ASP A 110 -6.77 9.05 4.98
C ASP A 110 -7.73 7.86 5.06
N ARG A 111 -8.18 7.56 6.27
CA ARG A 111 -9.10 6.45 6.53
C ARG A 111 -10.53 6.72 6.06
N GLY A 112 -10.92 7.99 6.02
CA GLY A 112 -12.25 8.41 5.56
C GLY A 112 -12.37 8.34 4.05
N ALA A 113 -11.40 8.91 3.34
CA ALA A 113 -11.30 8.85 1.89
C ALA A 113 -10.80 7.48 1.39
N LYS A 114 -10.23 6.64 2.26
CA LYS A 114 -9.58 5.36 1.92
C LYS A 114 -8.45 5.56 0.90
N THR A 115 -7.52 6.43 1.24
CA THR A 115 -6.36 6.73 0.40
C THR A 115 -5.05 6.61 1.17
N VAL A 116 -3.99 6.26 0.45
CA VAL A 116 -2.60 6.30 0.92
C VAL A 116 -1.85 7.28 0.04
N SER A 117 -1.26 8.31 0.64
CA SER A 117 -0.41 9.28 -0.05
C SER A 117 1.04 8.81 -0.05
N LEU A 118 1.70 8.94 -1.19
CA LEU A 118 3.10 8.54 -1.37
C LEU A 118 4.00 9.77 -1.40
N ALA A 119 5.25 9.61 -0.97
CA ALA A 119 6.25 10.68 -0.95
C ALA A 119 6.51 11.29 -2.34
N GLY A 120 6.43 10.46 -3.40
CA GLY A 120 6.52 10.88 -4.79
C GLY A 120 5.28 11.65 -5.32
N GLY A 121 4.28 11.94 -4.47
CA GLY A 121 3.09 12.72 -4.80
C GLY A 121 1.92 11.90 -5.35
N ALA A 122 2.08 10.61 -5.59
CA ALA A 122 0.97 9.76 -6.00
C ALA A 122 0.04 9.43 -4.83
N THR A 123 -1.23 9.17 -5.14
CA THR A 123 -2.22 8.73 -4.15
C THR A 123 -2.85 7.41 -4.61
N LEU A 124 -2.86 6.43 -3.72
CA LEU A 124 -3.45 5.12 -3.95
C LEU A 124 -4.78 4.99 -3.22
N ASN A 125 -5.83 4.69 -3.97
CA ASN A 125 -7.13 4.36 -3.37
C ASN A 125 -7.17 2.89 -2.97
N TYR A 126 -7.82 2.57 -1.85
CA TYR A 126 -7.99 1.19 -1.38
C TYR A 126 -9.41 0.89 -0.89
N ASP A 127 -9.79 -0.35 -0.97
CA ASP A 127 -10.99 -0.89 -0.33
C ASP A 127 -10.63 -1.54 1.02
N ARG A 128 -9.43 -2.13 1.09
CA ARG A 128 -8.81 -2.65 2.30
C ARG A 128 -7.32 -2.25 2.35
N LEU A 129 -6.84 -1.95 3.54
CA LEU A 129 -5.46 -1.57 3.81
C LEU A 129 -4.83 -2.54 4.81
N VAL A 130 -3.64 -3.01 4.49
CA VAL A 130 -2.79 -3.79 5.40
C VAL A 130 -1.58 -2.94 5.76
N LEU A 131 -1.35 -2.75 7.06
CA LEU A 131 -0.18 -2.02 7.57
C LEU A 131 0.81 -3.02 8.14
N SER A 132 2.00 -3.06 7.55
CA SER A 132 3.11 -3.93 7.95
C SER A 132 4.45 -3.18 7.86
N PRO A 133 4.55 -1.97 8.47
CA PRO A 133 5.72 -1.09 8.30
C PRO A 133 7.00 -1.64 8.95
N GLY A 134 6.88 -2.66 9.80
CA GLY A 134 8.01 -3.17 10.57
C GLY A 134 8.30 -2.35 11.82
N ILE A 135 9.56 -2.38 12.22
CA ILE A 135 10.08 -1.63 13.39
C ILE A 135 11.20 -0.72 12.93
N ASP A 136 11.47 0.29 13.73
CA ASP A 136 12.60 1.19 13.54
C ASP A 136 13.24 1.49 14.89
N PHE A 137 14.41 2.14 14.89
CA PHE A 137 15.11 2.56 16.07
C PHE A 137 14.72 3.98 16.46
N VAL A 138 14.56 4.21 17.75
CA VAL A 138 14.35 5.57 18.27
C VAL A 138 15.71 6.21 18.49
N ASP A 139 16.07 7.15 17.63
CA ASP A 139 17.33 7.89 17.76
C ASP A 139 17.43 8.60 19.10
N GLY A 140 18.57 8.49 19.76
CA GLY A 140 18.77 9.10 21.11
C GLY A 140 18.00 8.44 22.24
N ALA A 141 17.36 7.28 22.06
CA ALA A 141 16.66 6.56 23.12
C ALA A 141 17.61 6.03 24.23
N VAL A 142 18.87 5.86 23.91
CA VAL A 142 19.93 5.45 24.84
C VAL A 142 21.02 6.51 24.84
N ASP A 143 21.45 6.97 26.02
CA ASP A 143 22.50 7.97 26.14
C ASP A 143 23.80 7.53 25.43
N GLY A 144 24.29 8.39 24.53
CA GLY A 144 25.49 8.14 23.74
C GLY A 144 25.29 7.23 22.52
N TRP A 145 24.05 6.79 22.25
CA TRP A 145 23.71 6.08 21.03
C TRP A 145 22.82 6.95 20.11
N ASP A 146 23.25 7.08 18.88
CA ASP A 146 22.50 7.71 17.78
C ASP A 146 22.81 6.99 16.46
N LEU A 147 22.14 7.37 15.38
CA LEU A 147 22.38 6.78 14.05
C LEU A 147 23.82 6.98 13.55
N ASN A 148 24.56 7.99 14.03
CA ASN A 148 25.95 8.22 13.68
C ASN A 148 26.90 7.26 14.42
N ALA A 149 26.45 6.71 15.55
CA ALA A 149 27.22 5.75 16.33
C ALA A 149 27.20 4.32 15.78
N GLN A 150 26.44 4.03 14.73
CA GLN A 150 26.29 2.69 14.11
C GLN A 150 27.62 2.05 13.73
N ASN A 151 28.62 2.84 13.33
CA ASN A 151 29.95 2.32 13.00
C ASN A 151 30.71 1.74 14.21
N LYS A 152 30.33 2.12 15.44
CA LYS A 152 30.93 1.67 16.70
C LYS A 152 30.03 0.68 17.43
N MET A 153 28.73 0.89 17.34
CA MET A 153 27.69 0.07 17.98
C MET A 153 26.62 -0.29 16.92
N PRO A 154 26.91 -1.21 16.01
CA PRO A 154 25.97 -1.65 14.99
C PRO A 154 24.77 -2.36 15.62
N HIS A 155 23.61 -2.21 14.97
CA HIS A 155 22.35 -2.83 15.36
C HIS A 155 21.76 -3.67 14.23
#